data_ff6cc5424bf21686541d8ac26fddcf1d
#
_entry.id   ff6cc5424bf21686541d8ac26fddcf1d
#
_cell.length_a   1.000
_cell.length_b   1.000
_cell.length_c   1.000
_cell.angle_alpha   90.00
_cell.angle_beta   90.00
_cell.angle_gamma   90.00
#
_symmetry.space_group_name_H-M   'P 1'
#
loop_
_entity.id
_entity.type
_entity.pdbx_description
1 polymer ?
#
loop_
_entity_poly.entity_id
_entity_poly.type
_entity_poly.pdbx_seq_one_letter_code
_entity_poly.pdbx_strand_id
1 'polypeptide(L)'
;MAKKQDTISIGFEEKIWKAADILRGNLSASQYEGVVLGLIFLKYISDRFEQKFQELQGDEYADPEDKDEYTAENIFFVPAEARWSKISAAAHTPEIGVVIDEALTAIERENERLKGILPKNFARPELDKRRLGDVVDLFTNIEMHDAGEEKDLLGRTYEYCLQQFASLEGKNGGEFYTPSCIVRTLVEILEPY
;
A
#
# COMPACT_ATOMS: atom_id res chain seq x y z
N MET A 1 31.98 -10.54 -13.23
CA MET A 1 30.72 -11.23 -12.86
C MET A 1 29.97 -10.31 -11.88
N ALA A 2 28.94 -9.61 -12.34
CA ALA A 2 28.14 -8.77 -11.46
C ALA A 2 27.35 -9.68 -10.49
N LYS A 3 27.54 -9.48 -9.18
CA LYS A 3 26.72 -10.12 -8.16
C LYS A 3 25.28 -9.68 -8.39
N LYS A 4 24.39 -10.66 -8.62
CA LYS A 4 22.93 -10.47 -8.57
C LYS A 4 22.66 -9.80 -7.22
N GLN A 5 22.18 -8.56 -7.21
CA GLN A 5 21.63 -7.93 -6.02
C GLN A 5 20.52 -8.86 -5.52
N ASP A 6 20.55 -9.20 -4.25
CA ASP A 6 19.43 -9.87 -3.59
C ASP A 6 18.25 -8.91 -3.63
N THR A 7 17.49 -8.99 -4.72
CA THR A 7 16.26 -8.21 -4.89
C THR A 7 15.23 -8.86 -3.98
N ILE A 8 14.69 -8.09 -3.06
CA ILE A 8 13.56 -8.51 -2.22
C ILE A 8 12.45 -8.94 -3.18
N SER A 9 12.11 -10.24 -3.19
CA SER A 9 10.98 -10.74 -3.97
C SER A 9 9.71 -10.64 -3.13
N ILE A 10 8.72 -9.88 -3.60
CA ILE A 10 7.40 -9.72 -2.97
C ILE A 10 6.30 -10.46 -3.73
N GLY A 11 6.63 -11.04 -4.89
CA GLY A 11 5.72 -11.88 -5.70
C GLY A 11 4.81 -11.09 -6.65
N PHE A 12 4.76 -9.76 -6.56
CA PHE A 12 3.94 -8.91 -7.44
C PHE A 12 4.67 -7.67 -7.97
N GLU A 13 6.00 -7.73 -8.04
CA GLU A 13 6.87 -6.65 -8.54
C GLU A 13 6.46 -6.15 -9.93
N GLU A 14 6.14 -7.07 -10.83
CA GLU A 14 5.69 -6.74 -12.18
C GLU A 14 4.41 -5.92 -12.18
N LYS A 15 3.50 -6.17 -11.23
CA LYS A 15 2.25 -5.42 -11.10
C LYS A 15 2.48 -4.01 -10.60
N ILE A 16 3.43 -3.81 -9.68
CA ILE A 16 3.82 -2.46 -9.21
C ILE A 16 4.41 -1.66 -10.37
N TRP A 17 5.30 -2.28 -11.19
CA TRP A 17 5.84 -1.65 -12.38
C TRP A 17 4.76 -1.26 -13.37
N LYS A 18 3.84 -2.17 -13.63
CA LYS A 18 2.71 -1.92 -14.53
C LYS A 18 1.84 -0.77 -14.02
N ALA A 19 1.59 -0.69 -12.71
CA ALA A 19 0.87 0.44 -12.10
C ALA A 19 1.61 1.78 -12.33
N ALA A 20 2.92 1.81 -12.12
CA ALA A 20 3.75 2.98 -12.38
C ALA A 20 3.72 3.38 -13.87
N ASP A 21 3.80 2.41 -14.79
CA ASP A 21 3.73 2.67 -16.23
C ASP A 21 2.35 3.20 -16.66
N ILE A 22 1.26 2.69 -16.10
CA ILE A 22 -0.10 3.20 -16.34
C ILE A 22 -0.20 4.68 -15.93
N LEU A 23 0.35 5.05 -14.78
CA LEU A 23 0.29 6.42 -14.26
C LEU A 23 1.31 7.36 -14.92
N ARG A 24 2.36 6.82 -15.53
CA ARG A 24 3.35 7.61 -16.26
C ARG A 24 2.68 8.34 -17.42
N GLY A 25 2.92 9.62 -17.52
CA GLY A 25 2.33 10.47 -18.57
C GLY A 25 2.50 11.93 -18.18
N ASN A 26 1.48 12.51 -17.59
CA ASN A 26 1.48 13.93 -17.18
C ASN A 26 2.02 14.15 -15.75
N LEU A 27 2.38 13.07 -15.03
CA LEU A 27 2.88 13.13 -13.67
C LEU A 27 4.40 12.96 -13.63
N SER A 28 5.07 13.68 -12.74
CA SER A 28 6.48 13.44 -12.41
C SER A 28 6.64 12.10 -11.64
N ALA A 29 7.87 11.56 -11.59
CA ALA A 29 8.14 10.31 -10.92
C ALA A 29 7.68 10.33 -9.44
N SER A 30 8.00 11.39 -8.71
CA SER A 30 7.59 11.57 -7.31
C SER A 30 6.06 11.67 -7.13
N GLN A 31 5.34 12.18 -8.13
CA GLN A 31 3.88 12.29 -8.07
C GLN A 31 3.16 10.95 -8.26
N TYR A 32 3.58 10.12 -9.24
CA TYR A 32 2.96 8.80 -9.41
C TYR A 32 3.44 7.80 -8.36
N GLU A 33 4.66 7.94 -7.82
CA GLU A 33 5.15 7.18 -6.69
C GLU A 33 4.19 7.28 -5.50
N GLY A 34 3.83 8.50 -5.08
CA GLY A 34 2.90 8.73 -3.98
C GLY A 34 1.52 8.10 -4.23
N VAL A 35 1.04 8.10 -5.48
CA VAL A 35 -0.23 7.44 -5.85
C VAL A 35 -0.11 5.92 -5.73
N VAL A 36 0.95 5.34 -6.27
CA VAL A 36 1.18 3.87 -6.21
C VAL A 36 1.31 3.42 -4.76
N LEU A 37 2.15 4.09 -3.97
CA LEU A 37 2.36 3.75 -2.55
C LEU A 37 1.09 3.89 -1.73
N GLY A 38 0.32 4.96 -1.95
CA GLY A 38 -0.95 5.17 -1.26
C GLY A 38 -1.98 4.08 -1.57
N LEU A 39 -2.09 3.65 -2.83
CA LEU A 39 -2.98 2.55 -3.23
C LEU A 39 -2.51 1.19 -2.70
N ILE A 40 -1.21 0.92 -2.69
CA ILE A 40 -0.64 -0.29 -2.09
C ILE A 40 -0.99 -0.35 -0.61
N PHE A 41 -0.78 0.75 0.12
CA PHE A 41 -1.10 0.82 1.55
C PHE A 41 -2.60 0.61 1.81
N LEU A 42 -3.45 1.27 1.03
CA LEU A 42 -4.91 1.13 1.13
C LEU A 42 -5.35 -0.32 0.84
N LYS A 43 -4.79 -0.94 -0.19
CA LYS A 43 -5.08 -2.34 -0.53
C LYS A 43 -4.63 -3.30 0.57
N TYR A 44 -3.42 -3.11 1.11
CA TYR A 44 -2.90 -3.91 2.22
C TYR A 44 -3.80 -3.83 3.46
N ILE A 45 -4.19 -2.62 3.88
CA ILE A 45 -5.12 -2.44 5.00
C ILE A 45 -6.44 -3.16 4.73
N SER A 46 -6.97 -2.99 3.51
CA SER A 46 -8.25 -3.58 3.13
C SER A 46 -8.20 -5.11 3.12
N ASP A 47 -7.12 -5.70 2.62
CA ASP A 47 -6.98 -7.17 2.58
C ASP A 47 -6.82 -7.77 3.97
N ARG A 48 -6.03 -7.12 4.84
CA ARG A 48 -5.87 -7.55 6.24
C ARG A 48 -7.19 -7.45 7.00
N PHE A 49 -7.93 -6.37 6.81
CA PHE A 49 -9.26 -6.21 7.39
C PHE A 49 -10.22 -7.29 6.88
N GLU A 50 -10.31 -7.48 5.56
CA GLU A 50 -11.23 -8.44 4.95
C GLU A 50 -10.96 -9.88 5.40
N GLN A 51 -9.69 -10.26 5.50
CA GLN A 51 -9.31 -11.56 6.05
C GLN A 51 -9.87 -11.76 7.45
N LYS A 52 -9.64 -10.81 8.35
CA LYS A 52 -10.14 -10.87 9.73
C LYS A 52 -11.66 -10.82 9.78
N PHE A 53 -12.29 -10.00 8.95
CA PHE A 53 -13.73 -9.89 8.83
C PHE A 53 -14.37 -11.24 8.50
N GLN A 54 -13.81 -11.98 7.54
CA GLN A 54 -14.28 -13.30 7.15
C GLN A 54 -14.06 -14.34 8.27
N GLU A 55 -12.95 -14.27 9.00
CA GLU A 55 -12.70 -15.10 10.17
C GLU A 55 -13.80 -14.89 11.25
N LEU A 56 -14.09 -13.63 11.59
CA LEU A 56 -15.11 -13.26 12.57
C LEU A 56 -16.53 -13.63 12.12
N GLN A 57 -16.83 -13.56 10.82
CA GLN A 57 -18.12 -14.05 10.30
C GLN A 57 -18.34 -15.55 10.50
N GLY A 58 -17.27 -16.32 10.61
CA GLY A 58 -17.32 -17.76 10.91
C GLY A 58 -17.47 -18.09 12.40
N ASP A 59 -17.35 -17.11 13.29
CA ASP A 59 -17.47 -17.27 14.74
C ASP A 59 -18.85 -16.77 15.23
N GLU A 60 -19.64 -17.66 15.81
CA GLU A 60 -21.00 -17.35 16.32
C GLU A 60 -20.99 -16.32 17.47
N TYR A 61 -19.85 -16.14 18.15
CA TYR A 61 -19.73 -15.27 19.33
C TYR A 61 -19.04 -13.93 19.03
N ALA A 62 -18.50 -13.74 17.83
CA ALA A 62 -17.79 -12.55 17.42
C ALA A 62 -18.70 -11.57 16.67
N ASP A 63 -18.44 -10.27 16.81
CA ASP A 63 -19.08 -9.24 15.99
C ASP A 63 -18.08 -8.69 14.94
N PRO A 64 -18.25 -9.03 13.66
CA PRO A 64 -17.37 -8.54 12.61
C PRO A 64 -17.33 -7.01 12.43
N GLU A 65 -18.28 -6.28 12.99
CA GLU A 65 -18.31 -4.82 12.98
C GLU A 65 -17.76 -4.20 14.27
N ASP A 66 -17.35 -5.01 15.26
CA ASP A 66 -16.70 -4.52 16.47
C ASP A 66 -15.24 -4.19 16.19
N LYS A 67 -14.88 -2.92 16.35
CA LYS A 67 -13.52 -2.40 16.14
C LYS A 67 -12.48 -3.03 17.08
N ASP A 68 -12.87 -3.40 18.28
CA ASP A 68 -11.94 -3.93 19.28
C ASP A 68 -11.37 -5.31 18.86
N GLU A 69 -12.11 -6.08 18.07
CA GLU A 69 -11.65 -7.35 17.48
C GLU A 69 -10.43 -7.17 16.57
N TYR A 70 -10.34 -6.04 15.89
CA TYR A 70 -9.24 -5.72 14.98
C TYR A 70 -8.05 -5.10 15.71
N THR A 71 -8.33 -4.18 16.63
CA THR A 71 -7.27 -3.47 17.36
C THR A 71 -6.47 -4.39 18.27
N ALA A 72 -7.07 -5.43 18.82
CA ALA A 72 -6.40 -6.47 19.62
C ALA A 72 -5.29 -7.19 18.84
N GLU A 73 -5.44 -7.33 17.54
CA GLU A 73 -4.47 -7.97 16.62
C GLU A 73 -3.63 -6.97 15.81
N ASN A 74 -3.67 -5.68 16.15
CA ASN A 74 -3.01 -4.61 15.39
C ASN A 74 -3.45 -4.53 13.92
N ILE A 75 -4.70 -4.86 13.63
CA ILE A 75 -5.34 -4.69 12.33
C ILE A 75 -6.08 -3.35 12.34
N PHE A 76 -5.94 -2.58 11.26
CA PHE A 76 -6.68 -1.34 11.11
C PHE A 76 -8.13 -1.63 10.74
N PHE A 77 -9.06 -0.99 11.43
CA PHE A 77 -10.49 -1.12 11.13
C PHE A 77 -10.84 -0.37 9.84
N VAL A 78 -11.56 -1.03 8.93
CA VAL A 78 -12.02 -0.44 7.67
C VAL A 78 -13.54 -0.32 7.69
N PRO A 79 -14.09 0.90 7.86
CA PRO A 79 -15.53 1.10 7.87
C PRO A 79 -16.16 0.74 6.52
N ALA A 80 -17.45 0.42 6.52
CA ALA A 80 -18.17 -0.12 5.36
C ALA A 80 -18.06 0.76 4.10
N GLU A 81 -18.03 2.09 4.26
CA GLU A 81 -17.87 3.05 3.18
C GLU A 81 -16.47 3.08 2.56
N ALA A 82 -15.44 2.57 3.28
CA ALA A 82 -14.04 2.59 2.87
C ALA A 82 -13.52 1.23 2.37
N ARG A 83 -14.35 0.19 2.37
CA ARG A 83 -13.96 -1.17 1.93
C ARG A 83 -13.55 -1.20 0.46
N TRP A 84 -12.55 -2.02 0.14
CA TRP A 84 -12.01 -2.12 -1.22
C TRP A 84 -13.07 -2.41 -2.28
N SER A 85 -14.11 -3.17 -1.94
CA SER A 85 -15.24 -3.45 -2.83
C SER A 85 -15.97 -2.17 -3.30
N LYS A 86 -16.03 -1.12 -2.47
CA LYS A 86 -16.60 0.18 -2.85
C LYS A 86 -15.68 0.94 -3.79
N ILE A 87 -14.38 0.91 -3.53
CA ILE A 87 -13.37 1.56 -4.36
C ILE A 87 -13.31 0.90 -5.73
N SER A 88 -13.27 -0.43 -5.80
CA SER A 88 -13.24 -1.17 -7.06
C SER A 88 -14.53 -0.99 -7.87
N ALA A 89 -15.70 -0.92 -7.23
CA ALA A 89 -16.96 -0.62 -7.91
C ALA A 89 -16.97 0.78 -8.54
N ALA A 90 -16.22 1.74 -7.98
CA ALA A 90 -16.10 3.11 -8.50
C ALA A 90 -14.93 3.30 -9.48
N ALA A 91 -14.13 2.27 -9.76
CA ALA A 91 -12.86 2.38 -10.49
C ALA A 91 -12.98 3.12 -11.84
N HIS A 92 -14.07 2.90 -12.57
CA HIS A 92 -14.30 3.52 -13.89
C HIS A 92 -15.27 4.71 -13.86
N THR A 93 -15.49 5.30 -12.68
CA THR A 93 -16.28 6.54 -12.55
C THR A 93 -15.36 7.76 -12.50
N PRO A 94 -15.86 8.95 -12.91
CA PRO A 94 -15.10 10.21 -12.77
C PRO A 94 -14.74 10.54 -11.32
N GLU A 95 -15.49 10.01 -10.37
CA GLU A 95 -15.40 10.25 -8.93
C GLU A 95 -14.37 9.36 -8.21
N ILE A 96 -13.71 8.43 -8.91
CA ILE A 96 -12.79 7.45 -8.28
C ILE A 96 -11.77 8.10 -7.36
N GLY A 97 -11.21 9.26 -7.74
CA GLY A 97 -10.24 9.96 -6.88
C GLY A 97 -10.87 10.48 -5.59
N VAL A 98 -12.11 10.98 -5.66
CA VAL A 98 -12.87 11.42 -4.48
C VAL A 98 -13.20 10.25 -3.57
N VAL A 99 -13.65 9.13 -4.15
CA VAL A 99 -13.97 7.90 -3.41
C VAL A 99 -12.76 7.39 -2.63
N ILE A 100 -11.56 7.42 -3.24
CA ILE A 100 -10.34 7.01 -2.55
C ILE A 100 -10.00 7.99 -1.42
N ASP A 101 -10.06 9.31 -1.65
CA ASP A 101 -9.75 10.30 -0.62
C ASP A 101 -10.74 10.24 0.56
N GLU A 102 -12.02 9.98 0.29
CA GLU A 102 -13.06 9.76 1.31
C GLU A 102 -12.82 8.47 2.08
N ALA A 103 -12.45 7.37 1.41
CA ALA A 103 -12.13 6.11 2.05
C ALA A 103 -10.93 6.25 3.00
N LEU A 104 -9.85 6.91 2.56
CA LEU A 104 -8.69 7.18 3.41
C LEU A 104 -9.04 8.06 4.61
N THR A 105 -9.92 9.05 4.41
CA THR A 105 -10.42 9.92 5.49
C THR A 105 -11.25 9.13 6.51
N ALA A 106 -12.10 8.21 6.04
CA ALA A 106 -12.90 7.35 6.91
C ALA A 106 -12.02 6.38 7.71
N ILE A 107 -11.00 5.79 7.08
CA ILE A 107 -10.02 4.92 7.76
C ILE A 107 -9.25 5.70 8.84
N GLU A 108 -8.79 6.92 8.56
CA GLU A 108 -8.11 7.75 9.57
C GLU A 108 -9.02 8.12 10.74
N ARG A 109 -10.30 8.38 10.48
CA ARG A 109 -11.28 8.70 11.53
C ARG A 109 -11.43 7.54 12.52
N GLU A 110 -11.42 6.30 12.01
CA GLU A 110 -11.56 5.11 12.83
C GLU A 110 -10.26 4.64 13.48
N ASN A 111 -9.10 5.08 12.98
CA ASN A 111 -7.79 4.63 13.44
C ASN A 111 -6.90 5.81 13.85
N GLU A 112 -6.88 6.14 15.13
CA GLU A 112 -6.14 7.30 15.65
C GLU A 112 -4.65 7.29 15.30
N ARG A 113 -4.05 6.10 15.19
CA ARG A 113 -2.64 5.91 14.79
C ARG A 113 -2.34 6.34 13.35
N LEU A 114 -3.34 6.44 12.49
CA LEU A 114 -3.22 6.85 11.09
C LEU A 114 -3.57 8.32 10.85
N LYS A 115 -4.03 9.02 11.88
CA LYS A 115 -4.55 10.39 11.76
C LYS A 115 -3.54 11.36 11.15
N GLY A 116 -3.90 11.92 10.00
CA GLY A 116 -3.08 12.92 9.28
C GLY A 116 -1.87 12.33 8.54
N ILE A 117 -1.76 11.00 8.44
CA ILE A 117 -0.62 10.31 7.80
C ILE A 117 -0.95 9.92 6.36
N LEU A 118 -2.21 9.53 6.09
CA LEU A 118 -2.59 8.98 4.79
C LEU A 118 -2.64 10.06 3.69
N PRO A 119 -2.12 9.77 2.49
CA PRO A 119 -2.15 10.72 1.38
C PRO A 119 -3.59 10.88 0.86
N LYS A 120 -4.08 12.12 0.78
CA LYS A 120 -5.42 12.47 0.30
C LYS A 120 -5.29 13.45 -0.87
N ASN A 121 -4.85 12.96 -2.00
CA ASN A 121 -4.58 13.76 -3.19
C ASN A 121 -4.97 13.05 -4.50
N PHE A 122 -5.86 12.05 -4.41
CA PHE A 122 -6.30 11.25 -5.56
C PHE A 122 -7.36 11.99 -6.39
N ALA A 123 -8.10 12.92 -5.80
CA ALA A 123 -9.10 13.74 -6.50
C ALA A 123 -8.49 14.84 -7.38
N ARG A 124 -7.18 15.14 -7.29
CA ARG A 124 -6.51 16.21 -8.02
C ARG A 124 -6.73 16.12 -9.54
N PRO A 125 -6.86 17.27 -10.25
CA PRO A 125 -7.15 17.30 -11.68
C PRO A 125 -6.03 16.69 -12.56
N GLU A 126 -4.78 16.76 -12.12
CA GLU A 126 -3.61 16.28 -12.87
C GLU A 126 -3.58 14.76 -12.95
N LEU A 127 -4.28 14.05 -12.04
CA LEU A 127 -4.37 12.60 -12.03
C LEU A 127 -5.52 12.15 -12.93
N ASP A 128 -5.16 11.50 -14.04
CA ASP A 128 -6.13 10.94 -14.98
C ASP A 128 -6.95 9.83 -14.29
N LYS A 129 -8.28 10.03 -14.23
CA LYS A 129 -9.22 9.14 -13.52
C LYS A 129 -9.35 7.77 -14.18
N ARG A 130 -9.18 7.68 -15.50
CA ARG A 130 -9.18 6.38 -16.20
C ARG A 130 -7.96 5.56 -15.80
N ARG A 131 -6.77 6.18 -15.85
CA ARG A 131 -5.52 5.53 -15.44
C ARG A 131 -5.55 5.12 -13.97
N LEU A 132 -6.13 5.95 -13.11
CA LEU A 132 -6.33 5.63 -11.70
C LEU A 132 -7.23 4.39 -11.55
N GLY A 133 -8.33 4.32 -12.29
CA GLY A 133 -9.22 3.14 -12.34
C GLY A 133 -8.49 1.87 -12.81
N ASP A 134 -7.70 1.97 -13.88
CA ASP A 134 -6.90 0.84 -14.39
C ASP A 134 -5.91 0.31 -13.33
N VAL A 135 -5.34 1.19 -12.50
CA VAL A 135 -4.46 0.79 -11.40
C VAL A 135 -5.25 0.16 -10.25
N VAL A 136 -6.45 0.66 -9.93
CA VAL A 136 -7.35 0.02 -8.95
C VAL A 136 -7.70 -1.39 -9.39
N ASP A 137 -8.05 -1.60 -10.67
CA ASP A 137 -8.33 -2.93 -11.22
C ASP A 137 -7.12 -3.86 -11.14
N LEU A 138 -5.94 -3.32 -11.46
CA LEU A 138 -4.69 -4.08 -11.35
C LEU A 138 -4.44 -4.56 -9.93
N PHE A 139 -4.65 -3.70 -8.93
CA PHE A 139 -4.46 -4.04 -7.51
C PHE A 139 -5.59 -4.91 -6.95
N THR A 140 -6.80 -4.82 -7.48
CA THR A 140 -7.91 -5.73 -7.10
C THR A 140 -7.53 -7.20 -7.28
N ASN A 141 -6.67 -7.50 -8.26
CA ASN A 141 -6.19 -8.85 -8.54
C ASN A 141 -4.86 -9.21 -7.82
N ILE A 142 -4.49 -8.47 -6.78
CA ILE A 142 -3.35 -8.77 -5.91
C ILE A 142 -3.91 -9.06 -4.52
N GLU A 143 -3.52 -10.18 -3.94
CA GLU A 143 -3.76 -10.46 -2.53
C GLU A 143 -2.55 -9.98 -1.72
N MET A 144 -2.78 -8.99 -0.85
CA MET A 144 -1.75 -8.37 -0.01
C MET A 144 -1.98 -8.75 1.46
N HIS A 145 -1.95 -10.03 1.74
CA HIS A 145 -1.97 -10.53 3.11
C HIS A 145 -0.72 -11.36 3.36
N ASP A 146 -0.26 -11.38 4.60
CA ASP A 146 0.90 -12.15 4.99
C ASP A 146 0.56 -13.65 4.90
N ALA A 147 0.98 -14.29 3.82
CA ALA A 147 0.88 -15.74 3.66
C ALA A 147 2.07 -16.40 4.39
N GLY A 148 1.91 -16.73 5.67
CA GLY A 148 2.89 -17.50 6.43
C GLY A 148 3.91 -16.69 7.23
N GLU A 149 5.16 -17.17 7.33
CA GLU A 149 6.21 -16.65 8.21
C GLU A 149 6.80 -15.28 7.81
N GLU A 150 6.43 -14.71 6.67
CA GLU A 150 6.94 -13.44 6.20
C GLU A 150 6.17 -12.25 6.82
N LYS A 151 6.57 -11.94 8.06
CA LYS A 151 6.15 -10.72 8.76
C LYS A 151 6.74 -9.51 8.05
N ASP A 152 5.89 -8.53 7.65
CA ASP A 152 6.28 -7.26 7.02
C ASP A 152 6.29 -7.23 5.48
N LEU A 153 5.25 -7.78 4.87
CA LEU A 153 5.03 -7.64 3.43
C LEU A 153 4.93 -6.16 3.00
N LEU A 154 4.27 -5.33 3.81
CA LEU A 154 4.09 -3.90 3.52
C LEU A 154 5.43 -3.15 3.52
N GLY A 155 6.29 -3.35 4.53
CA GLY A 155 7.61 -2.72 4.60
C GLY A 155 8.49 -3.13 3.44
N ARG A 156 8.52 -4.41 3.08
CA ARG A 156 9.27 -4.93 1.92
C ARG A 156 8.76 -4.33 0.60
N THR A 157 7.44 -4.20 0.45
CA THR A 157 6.85 -3.58 -0.73
C THR A 157 7.22 -2.10 -0.81
N TYR A 158 7.18 -1.39 0.32
CA TYR A 158 7.57 0.01 0.40
C TYR A 158 9.06 0.19 0.04
N GLU A 159 9.96 -0.61 0.61
CA GLU A 159 11.38 -0.60 0.29
C GLU A 159 11.64 -0.87 -1.20
N TYR A 160 10.96 -1.85 -1.75
CA TYR A 160 11.06 -2.16 -3.19
C TYR A 160 10.65 -0.96 -4.04
N CYS A 161 9.51 -0.33 -3.74
CA CYS A 161 9.04 0.85 -4.46
C CYS A 161 10.05 2.01 -4.38
N LEU A 162 10.56 2.32 -3.19
CA LEU A 162 11.56 3.38 -3.01
C LEU A 162 12.82 3.14 -3.84
N GLN A 163 13.35 1.92 -3.84
CA GLN A 163 14.54 1.56 -4.63
C GLN A 163 14.31 1.76 -6.13
N GLN A 164 13.14 1.34 -6.62
CA GLN A 164 12.82 1.40 -8.02
C GLN A 164 12.55 2.83 -8.49
N PHE A 165 11.78 3.61 -7.75
CA PHE A 165 11.48 4.99 -8.11
C PHE A 165 12.70 5.90 -8.01
N ALA A 166 13.57 5.73 -7.01
CA ALA A 166 14.84 6.44 -6.92
C ALA A 166 15.72 6.19 -8.14
N SER A 167 15.74 4.97 -8.67
CA SER A 167 16.51 4.65 -9.89
C SER A 167 15.98 5.35 -11.14
N LEU A 168 14.66 5.55 -11.24
CA LEU A 168 14.00 6.22 -12.36
C LEU A 168 14.25 7.73 -12.39
N GLU A 169 14.42 8.37 -11.25
CA GLU A 169 14.73 9.79 -11.15
C GLU A 169 16.20 10.12 -11.45
N GLY A 170 17.05 9.13 -11.73
CA GLY A 170 18.48 9.32 -11.96
C GLY A 170 19.22 9.82 -10.73
N LYS A 171 18.58 9.83 -9.58
CA LYS A 171 19.19 10.17 -8.31
C LYS A 171 19.93 8.93 -7.79
N ASN A 172 21.15 9.09 -7.32
CA ASN A 172 21.86 8.01 -6.67
C ASN A 172 21.04 7.56 -5.46
N GLY A 173 20.50 6.34 -5.52
CA GLY A 173 19.57 5.80 -4.50
C GLY A 173 20.08 5.88 -3.05
N GLY A 174 21.39 6.10 -2.84
CA GLY A 174 22.00 6.30 -1.54
C GLY A 174 21.70 7.64 -0.85
N GLU A 175 21.16 8.63 -1.58
CA GLU A 175 20.79 9.93 -0.95
C GLU A 175 19.40 9.88 -0.29
N PHE A 176 18.55 8.92 -0.66
CA PHE A 176 17.15 8.84 -0.20
C PHE A 176 16.83 7.58 0.59
N TYR A 177 17.57 6.51 0.38
CA TYR A 177 17.30 5.24 1.01
C TYR A 177 18.58 4.43 1.23
N THR A 178 18.81 4.00 2.46
CA THR A 178 19.90 3.09 2.79
C THR A 178 19.37 1.65 2.71
N PRO A 179 19.86 0.81 1.78
CA PRO A 179 19.41 -0.57 1.66
C PRO A 179 19.48 -1.33 2.99
N SER A 180 18.46 -2.15 3.26
CA SER A 180 18.34 -2.89 4.54
C SER A 180 19.55 -3.79 4.83
N CYS A 181 20.23 -4.31 3.78
CA CYS A 181 21.47 -5.07 3.94
C CYS A 181 22.62 -4.23 4.53
N ILE A 182 22.70 -2.93 4.17
CA ILE A 182 23.71 -2.02 4.75
C ILE A 182 23.34 -1.67 6.19
N VAL A 183 22.06 -1.37 6.45
CA VAL A 183 21.54 -1.09 7.80
C VAL A 183 21.82 -2.28 8.73
N ARG A 184 21.49 -3.50 8.28
CA ARG A 184 21.73 -4.74 9.05
C ARG A 184 23.20 -4.93 9.35
N THR A 185 24.09 -4.72 8.37
CA THR A 185 25.54 -4.80 8.56
C THR A 185 26.03 -3.76 9.58
N LEU A 186 25.53 -2.52 9.53
CA LEU A 186 25.87 -1.49 10.50
C LEU A 186 25.38 -1.82 11.91
N VAL A 187 24.16 -2.35 12.03
CA VAL A 187 23.61 -2.80 13.33
C VAL A 187 24.44 -3.94 13.91
N GLU A 188 24.83 -4.93 13.10
CA GLU A 188 25.69 -6.04 13.55
C GLU A 188 27.09 -5.56 13.95
N ILE A 189 27.66 -4.53 13.31
CA ILE A 189 28.96 -3.96 13.67
C ILE A 189 28.88 -3.11 14.93
N LEU A 190 27.82 -2.31 15.07
CA LEU A 190 27.68 -1.35 16.17
C LEU A 190 27.10 -1.99 17.44
N GLU A 191 26.46 -3.17 17.33
CA GLU A 191 25.80 -3.87 18.44
C GLU A 191 25.07 -2.90 19.41
N PRO A 192 24.12 -2.03 18.92
CA PRO A 192 23.43 -1.09 19.76
C PRO A 192 22.55 -1.86 20.76
N TYR A 193 22.69 -1.54 22.05
CA TYR A 193 21.89 -2.12 23.15
C TYR A 193 20.45 -1.65 23.10
#